data_0e387ab532e20fb9e1fa78df19b1fb2e
#
_entry.id   0e387ab532e20fb9e1fa78df19b1fb2e
#
_cell.length_a   1.000
_cell.length_b   1.000
_cell.length_c   1.000
_cell.angle_alpha   90.00
_cell.angle_beta   90.00
_cell.angle_gamma   90.00
#
_symmetry.space_group_name_H-M   'P 1'
#
loop_
_entity.id
_entity.type
_entity.pdbx_description
1 polymer ?
#
loop_
_entity_poly.entity_id
_entity_poly.type
_entity_poly.pdbx_seq_one_letter_code
_entity_poly.pdbx_strand_id
1 'polypeptide(L)'
;MTISHKRDSKVIKVSEVMTSYEYDHMDNSINGAVIELNGRYPTEGRVYNEECKELSFVIRGKGRVVVDGKETKFTDGDQILIDPLEKYYWEGEATLFISCTPAWTPEQHKKTD
;
A
#
# COMPACT_ATOMS: atom_id res chain seq x y z
N MET A 1 -13.73 -18.32 -10.90
CA MET A 1 -12.39 -18.10 -10.34
C MET A 1 -11.57 -17.36 -11.38
N THR A 2 -10.78 -16.37 -10.96
CA THR A 2 -9.94 -15.58 -11.84
C THR A 2 -8.52 -15.59 -11.29
N ILE A 3 -7.54 -15.68 -12.19
CA ILE A 3 -6.13 -15.64 -11.78
C ILE A 3 -5.41 -14.51 -12.52
N SER A 4 -4.53 -13.82 -11.83
CA SER A 4 -3.63 -12.83 -12.40
C SER A 4 -2.21 -13.26 -12.10
N HIS A 5 -1.40 -13.46 -13.12
CA HIS A 5 -0.04 -13.96 -12.96
C HIS A 5 0.95 -12.82 -12.69
N LYS A 6 1.94 -13.09 -11.86
CA LYS A 6 3.01 -12.12 -11.58
C LYS A 6 3.69 -11.62 -12.86
N ARG A 7 3.93 -12.52 -13.82
CA ARG A 7 4.60 -12.15 -15.08
C ARG A 7 3.84 -11.11 -15.89
N ASP A 8 2.52 -11.01 -15.66
CA ASP A 8 1.66 -10.06 -16.35
C ASP A 8 1.37 -8.82 -15.50
N SER A 9 1.91 -8.76 -14.29
CA SER A 9 1.70 -7.62 -13.41
C SER A 9 2.42 -6.39 -13.95
N LYS A 10 1.85 -5.23 -13.64
CA LYS A 10 2.44 -3.95 -14.01
C LYS A 10 3.38 -3.50 -12.90
N VAL A 11 4.65 -3.36 -13.24
CA VAL A 11 5.67 -2.92 -12.30
C VAL A 11 5.78 -1.40 -12.39
N ILE A 12 5.52 -0.72 -11.28
CA ILE A 12 5.54 0.74 -11.21
C ILE A 12 6.58 1.16 -10.19
N LYS A 13 7.58 1.92 -10.63
CA LYS A 13 8.51 2.56 -9.71
C LYS A 13 7.84 3.85 -9.23
N VAL A 14 7.22 3.78 -8.06
CA VAL A 14 6.46 4.88 -7.48
C VAL A 14 7.39 6.02 -7.06
N SER A 15 8.55 5.67 -6.53
CA SER A 15 9.60 6.63 -6.12
C SER A 15 10.94 5.91 -6.08
N GLU A 16 11.99 6.61 -5.68
CA GLU A 16 13.31 6.00 -5.51
C GLU A 16 13.31 4.87 -4.48
N VAL A 17 12.36 4.86 -3.57
CA VAL A 17 12.33 3.92 -2.44
C VAL A 17 11.13 2.97 -2.46
N MET A 18 10.25 3.08 -3.46
CA MET A 18 9.04 2.25 -3.49
C MET A 18 8.73 1.73 -4.88
N THR A 19 8.54 0.42 -4.98
CA THR A 19 8.09 -0.24 -6.21
C THR A 19 6.78 -0.97 -5.93
N SER A 20 5.82 -0.82 -6.83
CA SER A 20 4.53 -1.50 -6.75
C SER A 20 4.40 -2.50 -7.89
N TYR A 21 4.01 -3.73 -7.54
CA TYR A 21 3.64 -4.76 -8.51
C TYR A 21 2.14 -4.86 -8.52
N GLU A 22 1.51 -4.26 -9.55
CA GLU A 22 0.06 -4.16 -9.65
C GLU A 22 -0.48 -5.24 -10.57
N TYR A 23 -1.34 -6.07 -10.02
CA TYR A 23 -1.97 -7.16 -10.77
C TYR A 23 -3.15 -6.64 -11.57
N ASP A 24 -3.46 -7.36 -12.65
CA ASP A 24 -4.59 -7.01 -13.49
C ASP A 24 -5.88 -6.92 -12.67
N HIS A 25 -6.71 -5.98 -13.06
CA HIS A 25 -8.00 -5.79 -12.42
C HIS A 25 -8.87 -7.04 -12.60
N MET A 26 -9.30 -7.62 -11.50
CA MET A 26 -10.13 -8.83 -11.50
C MET A 26 -11.55 -8.57 -11.05
N ASP A 27 -11.75 -7.56 -10.21
CA ASP A 27 -13.03 -7.29 -9.56
C ASP A 27 -13.07 -5.85 -9.07
N ASN A 28 -14.23 -5.20 -9.21
CA ASN A 28 -14.38 -3.81 -8.77
C ASN A 28 -14.42 -3.65 -7.26
N SER A 29 -14.70 -4.72 -6.52
CA SER A 29 -14.85 -4.66 -5.07
C SER A 29 -13.56 -4.93 -4.31
N ILE A 30 -12.55 -5.52 -4.97
CA ILE A 30 -11.29 -5.87 -4.31
C ILE A 30 -10.18 -6.03 -5.33
N ASN A 31 -8.98 -5.55 -5.00
CA ASN A 31 -7.78 -5.89 -5.73
C ASN A 31 -6.58 -5.91 -4.79
N GLY A 32 -5.46 -6.41 -5.31
CA GLY A 32 -4.24 -6.54 -4.53
C GLY A 32 -3.02 -6.09 -5.28
N ALA A 33 -1.99 -5.72 -4.52
CA ALA A 33 -0.69 -5.34 -5.05
C ALA A 33 0.40 -5.77 -4.07
N VAL A 34 1.60 -5.97 -4.59
CA VAL A 34 2.77 -6.21 -3.75
C VAL A 34 3.64 -4.96 -3.78
N ILE A 35 4.02 -4.49 -2.62
CA ILE A 35 4.83 -3.29 -2.45
C ILE A 35 6.19 -3.65 -1.90
N GLU A 36 7.25 -3.17 -2.55
CA GLU A 36 8.60 -3.22 -2.00
C GLU A 36 8.99 -1.80 -1.57
N LEU A 37 9.25 -1.64 -0.29
CA LEU A 37 9.57 -0.36 0.33
C LEU A 37 10.98 -0.40 0.92
N ASN A 38 11.74 0.66 0.65
CA ASN A 38 13.07 0.84 1.25
C ASN A 38 13.29 2.33 1.50
N GLY A 39 12.56 2.87 2.47
CA GLY A 39 12.61 4.28 2.83
C GLY A 39 11.25 4.79 3.24
N ARG A 40 10.99 6.07 2.98
CA ARG A 40 9.74 6.74 3.35
C ARG A 40 8.85 6.95 2.12
N TYR A 41 7.60 6.56 2.23
CA TYR A 41 6.57 6.86 1.23
C TYR A 41 5.34 7.50 1.88
N PRO A 42 4.85 8.63 1.39
CA PRO A 42 5.44 9.46 0.33
C PRO A 42 6.75 10.08 0.80
N THR A 43 7.53 10.60 -0.14
CA THR A 43 8.84 11.19 0.17
C THR A 43 8.73 12.29 1.20
N GLU A 44 7.65 13.08 1.11
CA GLU A 44 7.30 14.10 2.10
C GLU A 44 5.79 14.22 2.16
N GLY A 45 5.27 14.76 3.28
CA GLY A 45 3.84 14.86 3.49
C GLY A 45 3.19 13.53 3.81
N ARG A 46 1.92 13.42 3.47
CA ARG A 46 1.11 12.24 3.72
C ARG A 46 0.24 11.92 2.51
N VAL A 47 -0.34 10.73 2.52
CA VAL A 47 -1.31 10.31 1.50
C VAL A 47 -2.56 9.79 2.20
N TYR A 48 -3.65 9.72 1.46
CA TYR A 48 -4.89 9.08 1.90
C TYR A 48 -5.66 8.58 0.70
N ASN A 49 -6.52 7.61 0.91
CA ASN A 49 -7.46 7.12 -0.10
C ASN A 49 -8.85 7.62 0.25
N GLU A 50 -9.59 8.10 -0.75
CA GLU A 50 -10.92 8.67 -0.51
C GLU A 50 -11.97 7.60 -0.25
N GLU A 51 -11.84 6.42 -0.84
CA GLU A 51 -12.89 5.41 -0.83
C GLU A 51 -12.48 4.07 -0.22
N CYS A 52 -11.26 3.57 -0.51
CA CYS A 52 -10.93 2.21 -0.15
C CYS A 52 -10.31 2.07 1.23
N LYS A 53 -10.56 0.90 1.83
CA LYS A 53 -9.78 0.39 2.95
C LYS A 53 -8.58 -0.35 2.40
N GLU A 54 -7.44 -0.20 3.04
CA GLU A 54 -6.25 -0.96 2.72
C GLU A 54 -5.94 -1.94 3.84
N LEU A 55 -5.95 -3.22 3.51
CA LEU A 55 -5.50 -4.26 4.42
C LEU A 55 -4.12 -4.71 3.94
N SER A 56 -3.11 -4.44 4.73
CA SER A 56 -1.72 -4.76 4.42
C SER A 56 -1.23 -5.92 5.25
N PHE A 57 -0.50 -6.83 4.63
CA PHE A 57 0.18 -7.92 5.32
C PHE A 57 1.68 -7.78 5.06
N VAL A 58 2.47 -7.77 6.14
CA VAL A 58 3.93 -7.67 6.04
C VAL A 58 4.50 -9.04 5.75
N ILE A 59 4.91 -9.27 4.50
CA ILE A 59 5.50 -10.54 4.09
C ILE A 59 6.85 -10.72 4.75
N ARG A 60 7.66 -9.65 4.75
CA ARG A 60 8.96 -9.63 5.43
C ARG A 60 9.42 -8.20 5.61
N GLY A 61 10.28 -7.99 6.60
CA GLY A 61 10.87 -6.69 6.87
C GLY A 61 10.31 -6.05 8.11
N LYS A 62 10.59 -4.76 8.26
CA LYS A 62 10.16 -3.99 9.43
C LYS A 62 10.10 -2.52 9.07
N GLY A 63 9.34 -1.78 9.87
CA GLY A 63 9.22 -0.35 9.71
C GLY A 63 8.16 0.22 10.62
N ARG A 64 7.64 1.35 10.21
CA ARG A 64 6.53 2.01 10.90
C ARG A 64 5.55 2.57 9.91
N VAL A 65 4.31 2.68 10.34
CA VAL A 65 3.30 3.45 9.64
C VAL A 65 2.79 4.51 10.61
N VAL A 66 2.66 5.73 10.13
CA VAL A 66 2.16 6.84 10.94
C VAL A 66 0.84 7.28 10.33
N VAL A 67 -0.23 7.15 11.11
CA VAL A 67 -1.59 7.47 10.69
C VAL A 67 -2.12 8.55 11.62
N ASP A 68 -2.49 9.69 11.05
CA ASP A 68 -3.00 10.85 11.79
C ASP A 68 -2.10 11.20 12.99
N GLY A 69 -0.78 11.13 12.78
CA GLY A 69 0.22 11.46 13.79
C GLY A 69 0.55 10.34 14.76
N LYS A 70 -0.13 9.20 14.69
CA LYS A 70 0.12 8.06 15.58
C LYS A 70 1.04 7.05 14.90
N GLU A 71 2.20 6.81 15.49
CA GLU A 71 3.17 5.84 15.01
C GLU A 71 2.82 4.43 15.46
N THR A 72 2.89 3.48 14.54
CA THR A 72 2.78 2.05 14.82
C THR A 72 3.92 1.32 14.13
N LYS A 73 4.73 0.60 14.90
CA LYS A 73 5.81 -0.22 14.36
C LYS A 73 5.27 -1.56 13.91
N PHE A 74 5.86 -2.10 12.84
CA PHE A 74 5.49 -3.41 12.31
C PHE A 74 6.72 -4.23 11.97
N THR A 75 6.51 -5.55 11.92
CA THR A 75 7.52 -6.52 11.50
C THR A 75 6.84 -7.67 10.75
N ASP A 76 7.64 -8.65 10.31
CA ASP A 76 7.17 -9.82 9.58
C ASP A 76 5.88 -10.40 10.18
N GLY A 77 4.90 -10.65 9.31
CA GLY A 77 3.64 -11.29 9.70
C GLY A 77 2.58 -10.38 10.28
N ASP A 78 2.89 -9.12 10.50
CA ASP A 78 1.90 -8.16 11.00
C ASP A 78 0.89 -7.78 9.93
N GLN A 79 -0.31 -7.43 10.37
CA GLN A 79 -1.39 -6.99 9.52
C GLN A 79 -1.85 -5.60 9.94
N ILE A 80 -2.03 -4.71 8.98
CA ILE A 80 -2.36 -3.30 9.23
C ILE A 80 -3.58 -2.93 8.41
N LEU A 81 -4.56 -2.29 9.04
CA LEU A 81 -5.74 -1.77 8.36
C LEU A 81 -5.71 -0.25 8.38
N ILE A 82 -5.79 0.36 7.21
CA ILE A 82 -5.92 1.81 7.06
C ILE A 82 -7.28 2.09 6.45
N ASP A 83 -8.08 2.89 7.13
CA ASP A 83 -9.43 3.26 6.69
C ASP A 83 -9.41 4.40 5.68
N PRO A 84 -10.49 4.56 4.91
CA PRO A 84 -10.61 5.71 4.00
C PRO A 84 -10.41 7.02 4.75
N LEU A 85 -9.78 7.98 4.09
CA LEU A 85 -9.53 9.34 4.58
C LEU A 85 -8.49 9.45 5.69
N GLU A 86 -8.00 8.36 6.22
CA GLU A 86 -6.87 8.41 7.16
C GLU A 86 -5.60 8.84 6.42
N LYS A 87 -4.91 9.83 6.96
CA LYS A 87 -3.71 10.40 6.37
C LYS A 87 -2.49 9.74 6.97
N TYR A 88 -1.65 9.18 6.10
CA TYR A 88 -0.58 8.31 6.56
C TYR A 88 0.71 8.47 5.76
N TYR A 89 1.79 7.96 6.33
CA TYR A 89 3.01 7.66 5.60
C TYR A 89 3.64 6.39 6.16
N TRP A 90 4.40 5.73 5.30
CA TRP A 90 5.14 4.51 5.63
C TRP A 90 6.63 4.82 5.65
N GLU A 91 7.35 4.16 6.54
CA GLU A 91 8.81 4.24 6.53
C GLU A 91 9.39 2.92 7.01
N GLY A 92 10.33 2.37 6.23
CA GLY A 92 10.99 1.13 6.61
C GLY A 92 11.56 0.39 5.43
N GLU A 93 11.90 -0.86 5.68
CA GLU A 93 12.44 -1.77 4.68
C GLU A 93 11.62 -3.04 4.77
N ALA A 94 10.69 -3.21 3.83
CA ALA A 94 9.71 -4.27 3.90
C ALA A 94 9.09 -4.59 2.54
N THR A 95 8.59 -5.83 2.44
CA THR A 95 7.73 -6.25 1.34
C THR A 95 6.35 -6.51 1.94
N LEU A 96 5.32 -5.88 1.35
CA LEU A 96 3.96 -5.96 1.83
C LEU A 96 3.03 -6.42 0.71
N PHE A 97 2.00 -7.19 1.08
CA PHE A 97 0.85 -7.39 0.21
C PHE A 97 -0.26 -6.47 0.70
N ILE A 98 -0.83 -5.68 -0.21
CA ILE A 98 -1.91 -4.75 0.12
C ILE A 98 -3.15 -5.15 -0.66
N SER A 99 -4.26 -5.32 0.05
CA SER A 99 -5.57 -5.58 -0.51
C SER A 99 -6.47 -4.38 -0.27
N CYS A 100 -7.12 -3.90 -1.31
CA CYS A 100 -7.99 -2.72 -1.23
C CYS A 100 -9.44 -3.08 -1.54
N THR A 101 -10.37 -2.54 -0.75
CA THR A 101 -11.81 -2.71 -0.92
C THR A 101 -12.53 -1.37 -0.77
N PRO A 102 -13.24 -0.87 -1.80
CA PRO A 102 -13.27 -1.35 -3.19
C PRO A 102 -11.89 -1.31 -3.84
N ALA A 103 -11.79 -1.84 -5.06
CA ALA A 103 -10.52 -1.87 -5.79
C ALA A 103 -9.89 -0.48 -5.86
N TRP A 104 -8.60 -0.41 -5.60
CA TRP A 104 -7.86 0.85 -5.62
C TRP A 104 -7.81 1.44 -7.02
N THR A 105 -7.96 2.78 -7.10
CA THR A 105 -7.79 3.54 -8.34
C THR A 105 -6.88 4.73 -8.08
N PRO A 106 -6.10 5.17 -9.08
CA PRO A 106 -5.21 6.32 -8.87
C PRO A 106 -5.95 7.60 -8.49
N GLU A 107 -7.17 7.78 -9.00
CA GLU A 107 -7.95 8.99 -8.82
C GLU A 107 -8.33 9.25 -7.37
N GLN A 108 -8.49 8.18 -6.58
CA GLN A 108 -8.87 8.32 -5.17
C GLN A 108 -7.67 8.51 -4.23
N HIS A 109 -6.46 8.30 -4.73
CA HIS A 109 -5.24 8.42 -3.92
C HIS A 109 -4.71 9.84 -3.97
N LYS A 110 -4.72 10.52 -2.82
CA LYS A 110 -4.43 11.95 -2.72
C LYS A 110 -3.21 12.20 -1.85
N LYS A 111 -2.47 13.22 -2.21
CA LYS A 111 -1.35 13.71 -1.40
C LYS A 111 -1.78 14.91 -0.58
N THR A 112 -1.20 15.06 0.59
CA THR A 112 -1.45 16.18 1.50
C THR A 112 -0.17 16.49 2.30
N ASP A 113 -0.22 17.53 3.10
CA ASP A 113 0.90 17.91 3.95
C ASP A 113 1.19 16.92 5.07
#